data_bf73dcbe187988a19a6812ee16c66cce
#
_entry.id   bf73dcbe187988a19a6812ee16c66cce
#
_cell.length_a   1.000
_cell.length_b   1.000
_cell.length_c   1.000
_cell.angle_alpha   90.00
_cell.angle_beta   90.00
_cell.angle_gamma   90.00
#
_symmetry.space_group_name_H-M   'P 1'
#
loop_
_entity.id
_entity.type
_entity.pdbx_description
1 polymer ?
#
loop_
_entity_poly.entity_id
_entity_poly.type
_entity_poly.pdbx_seq_one_letter_code
_entity_poly.pdbx_strand_id
1 'polypeptide(L)'
;HKAIMDQDHEILPGVIDHIRHWERQGHRIILITGRRESVRERTESELRRLGIPFDILLMGYADNGRILINDKGSRGNVKAHAVVLERDKGWNSIDWESVGL
;
A
#
# COMPACT_ATOMS: atom_id res chain seq x y z
N HIS A 1 -0.19 14.41 -0.24
CA HIS A 1 -0.08 12.97 -0.14
C HIS A 1 0.42 12.37 -1.44
N LYS A 2 1.55 11.73 -1.37
CA LYS A 2 2.23 11.21 -2.56
C LYS A 2 2.12 9.70 -2.65
N ALA A 3 0.93 9.20 -2.45
CA ALA A 3 0.70 7.78 -2.64
C ALA A 3 0.80 7.41 -4.12
N ILE A 4 0.89 6.12 -4.39
CA ILE A 4 0.95 5.58 -5.74
C ILE A 4 -0.12 6.18 -6.64
N MET A 5 -1.33 6.32 -6.11
CA MET A 5 -2.49 6.72 -6.90
C MET A 5 -2.59 8.21 -7.14
N ASP A 6 -1.73 9.01 -6.53
CA ASP A 6 -1.68 10.45 -6.77
C ASP A 6 -0.71 10.81 -7.90
N GLN A 7 0.01 9.82 -8.39
CA GLN A 7 0.96 9.96 -9.48
C GLN A 7 0.35 9.36 -10.73
N ASP A 8 -0.12 10.18 -11.65
CA ASP A 8 -0.85 9.68 -12.82
C ASP A 8 0.01 8.80 -13.72
N HIS A 9 1.28 9.09 -13.84
CA HIS A 9 2.11 8.48 -14.86
C HIS A 9 3.39 7.84 -14.34
N GLU A 10 3.72 8.09 -13.09
CA GLU A 10 4.96 7.62 -12.52
C GLU A 10 4.70 6.73 -11.33
N ILE A 11 5.25 5.52 -11.40
CA ILE A 11 5.27 4.60 -10.28
C ILE A 11 6.70 4.56 -9.77
N LEU A 12 6.89 4.77 -8.47
CA LEU A 12 8.20 4.75 -7.87
C LEU A 12 8.86 3.38 -8.05
N PRO A 13 10.19 3.33 -8.15
CA PRO A 13 10.89 2.07 -8.38
C PRO A 13 10.55 0.99 -7.37
N GLY A 14 10.27 -0.19 -7.87
CA GLY A 14 10.03 -1.36 -7.06
C GLY A 14 8.61 -1.54 -6.56
N VAL A 15 7.73 -0.55 -6.73
CA VAL A 15 6.38 -0.59 -6.14
C VAL A 15 5.56 -1.74 -6.71
N ILE A 16 5.42 -1.81 -8.03
CA ILE A 16 4.57 -2.83 -8.66
C ILE A 16 5.15 -4.22 -8.42
N ASP A 17 6.46 -4.38 -8.56
CA ASP A 17 7.09 -5.67 -8.40
C ASP A 17 6.92 -6.20 -6.97
N HIS A 18 7.08 -5.36 -5.97
CA HIS A 18 6.88 -5.77 -4.58
C HIS A 18 5.43 -6.16 -4.31
N ILE A 19 4.48 -5.34 -4.75
CA ILE A 19 3.06 -5.63 -4.50
C ILE A 19 2.65 -6.94 -5.17
N ARG A 20 3.06 -7.17 -6.41
CA ARG A 20 2.74 -8.41 -7.11
C ARG A 20 3.41 -9.61 -6.47
N HIS A 21 4.63 -9.45 -5.99
CA HIS A 21 5.32 -10.52 -5.29
C HIS A 21 4.57 -10.91 -4.00
N TRP A 22 4.17 -9.92 -3.19
CA TRP A 22 3.43 -10.18 -1.96
C TRP A 22 2.09 -10.84 -2.23
N GLU A 23 1.41 -10.40 -3.27
CA GLU A 23 0.13 -11.00 -3.65
C GLU A 23 0.31 -12.47 -4.04
N ARG A 24 1.36 -12.79 -4.79
CA ARG A 24 1.66 -14.16 -5.15
C ARG A 24 2.02 -15.03 -3.94
N GLN A 25 2.52 -14.42 -2.88
CA GLN A 25 2.81 -15.13 -1.63
C GLN A 25 1.57 -15.31 -0.74
N GLY A 26 0.43 -14.85 -1.17
CA GLY A 26 -0.81 -15.01 -0.43
C GLY A 26 -1.17 -13.85 0.48
N HIS A 27 -0.41 -12.77 0.45
CA HIS A 27 -0.77 -11.57 1.22
C HIS A 27 -1.97 -10.87 0.62
N ARG A 28 -2.83 -10.34 1.48
CA ARG A 28 -3.94 -9.49 1.06
C ARG A 28 -3.46 -8.07 0.93
N ILE A 29 -3.87 -7.41 -0.14
CA ILE A 29 -3.44 -6.05 -0.44
C ILE A 29 -4.60 -5.09 -0.21
N ILE A 30 -4.41 -4.15 0.70
CA ILE A 30 -5.36 -3.09 0.96
C ILE A 30 -4.70 -1.77 0.61
N LEU A 31 -5.31 -1.03 -0.31
CA LEU A 31 -4.83 0.29 -0.72
C LEU A 31 -5.71 1.36 -0.09
N ILE A 32 -5.08 2.41 0.42
CA ILE A 32 -5.80 3.52 1.04
C ILE A 32 -5.35 4.81 0.37
N THR A 33 -6.32 5.63 -0.03
CA THR A 33 -6.02 6.88 -0.72
C THR A 33 -6.91 8.01 -0.23
N GLY A 34 -6.42 9.24 -0.36
CA GLY A 34 -7.23 10.43 -0.13
C GLY A 34 -8.16 10.80 -1.26
N ARG A 35 -8.04 10.16 -2.42
CA ARG A 35 -8.94 10.41 -3.55
C ARG A 35 -10.38 10.14 -3.13
N ARG A 36 -11.31 10.98 -3.62
CA ARG A 36 -12.72 10.87 -3.26
C ARG A 36 -13.39 9.69 -3.95
N GLU A 37 -14.44 9.18 -3.35
CA GLU A 37 -15.24 8.10 -3.94
C GLU A 37 -15.76 8.44 -5.33
N SER A 38 -15.98 9.71 -5.61
CA SER A 38 -16.48 10.14 -6.92
C SER A 38 -15.56 9.77 -8.08
N VAL A 39 -14.28 9.50 -7.82
CA VAL A 39 -13.33 9.08 -8.85
C VAL A 39 -12.91 7.63 -8.71
N ARG A 40 -13.71 6.80 -8.05
CA ARG A 40 -13.38 5.39 -7.82
C ARG A 40 -13.17 4.62 -9.13
N GLU A 41 -14.08 4.75 -10.07
CA GLU A 41 -13.97 4.02 -11.33
C GLU A 41 -12.67 4.35 -12.08
N ARG A 42 -12.33 5.63 -12.13
CA ARG A 42 -11.09 6.06 -12.77
C ARG A 42 -9.87 5.52 -12.04
N THR A 43 -9.91 5.54 -10.71
CA THR A 43 -8.79 5.05 -9.89
C THR A 43 -8.61 3.55 -10.07
N GLU A 44 -9.68 2.79 -10.04
CA GLU A 44 -9.61 1.35 -10.25
C GLU A 44 -9.11 1.01 -11.65
N SER A 45 -9.54 1.77 -12.65
CA SER A 45 -9.04 1.59 -14.02
C SER A 45 -7.54 1.85 -14.13
N GLU A 46 -7.06 2.90 -13.47
CA GLU A 46 -5.63 3.20 -13.45
C GLU A 46 -4.84 2.07 -12.80
N LEU A 47 -5.32 1.55 -11.67
CA LEU A 47 -4.65 0.47 -10.97
C LEU A 47 -4.58 -0.80 -11.83
N ARG A 48 -5.68 -1.13 -12.51
CA ARG A 48 -5.68 -2.28 -13.43
C ARG A 48 -4.72 -2.08 -14.58
N ARG A 49 -4.70 -0.89 -15.16
CA ARG A 49 -3.81 -0.58 -16.27
C ARG A 49 -2.34 -0.68 -15.86
N LEU A 50 -2.03 -0.28 -14.64
CA LEU A 50 -0.67 -0.34 -14.11
C LEU A 50 -0.27 -1.73 -13.61
N GLY A 51 -1.23 -2.65 -13.52
CA GLY A 51 -0.96 -4.00 -13.05
C GLY A 51 -0.81 -4.13 -11.55
N ILE A 52 -1.42 -3.22 -10.80
CA ILE A 52 -1.37 -3.24 -9.33
C ILE A 52 -2.56 -4.03 -8.80
N PRO A 53 -2.35 -5.21 -8.20
CA PRO A 53 -3.44 -5.97 -7.60
C PRO A 53 -3.85 -5.36 -6.26
N PHE A 54 -5.12 -5.48 -5.92
CA PHE A 54 -5.59 -5.13 -4.59
C PHE A 54 -6.85 -5.92 -4.26
N ASP A 55 -7.03 -6.20 -2.98
CA ASP A 55 -8.23 -6.86 -2.49
C ASP A 55 -9.27 -5.82 -2.07
N ILE A 56 -8.83 -4.74 -1.47
CA ILE A 56 -9.71 -3.67 -1.00
C ILE A 56 -9.08 -2.34 -1.34
N LEU A 57 -9.90 -1.41 -1.80
CA LEU A 57 -9.49 -0.03 -2.05
C LEU A 57 -10.35 0.89 -1.20
N LEU A 58 -9.71 1.52 -0.21
CA LEU A 58 -10.36 2.48 0.67
C LEU A 58 -10.09 3.89 0.15
N MET A 59 -11.16 4.63 -0.13
CA MET A 59 -11.07 5.96 -0.72
C MET A 59 -11.63 7.01 0.24
N GLY A 60 -11.21 8.25 0.06
CA GLY A 60 -11.68 9.36 0.87
C GLY A 60 -10.96 9.53 2.19
N TYR A 61 -9.84 8.87 2.39
CA TYR A 61 -9.05 9.01 3.60
C TYR A 61 -8.03 10.12 3.41
N ALA A 62 -8.25 11.22 4.12
CA ALA A 62 -7.44 12.42 3.98
C ALA A 62 -5.97 12.18 4.37
N ASP A 63 -5.15 13.18 4.12
CA ASP A 63 -3.71 13.12 4.29
C ASP A 63 -3.27 13.26 5.76
N ASN A 64 -4.14 12.91 6.68
CA ASN A 64 -3.85 12.90 8.11
C ASN A 64 -3.14 11.60 8.49
N GLY A 65 -2.52 11.61 9.67
CA GLY A 65 -1.88 10.41 10.18
C GLY A 65 -2.85 9.25 10.35
N ARG A 66 -2.33 8.05 10.31
CA ARG A 66 -3.11 6.83 10.49
C ARG A 66 -2.59 6.07 11.70
N ILE A 67 -3.53 5.53 12.47
CA ILE A 67 -3.22 4.77 13.67
C ILE A 67 -3.84 3.39 13.50
N LEU A 68 -3.00 2.37 13.63
CA LEU A 68 -3.46 0.99 13.62
C LEU A 68 -3.41 0.44 15.04
N ILE A 69 -4.55 -0.04 15.53
CA ILE A 69 -4.63 -0.67 16.84
C ILE A 69 -4.85 -2.16 16.58
N ASN A 70 -3.93 -2.98 17.09
CA ASN A 70 -3.94 -4.41 16.82
C ASN A 70 -3.50 -5.18 18.06
N ASP A 71 -4.12 -6.30 18.30
CA ASP A 71 -3.75 -7.16 19.43
C ASP A 71 -2.45 -7.88 19.17
N LYS A 72 -1.72 -8.16 20.23
CA LYS A 72 -0.59 -9.08 20.12
C LYS A 72 -1.10 -10.48 19.81
N GLY A 73 -0.22 -11.31 19.25
CA GLY A 73 -0.51 -12.72 19.05
C GLY A 73 -0.67 -13.44 20.39
N SER A 74 -1.24 -14.65 20.33
CA SER A 74 -1.51 -15.45 21.52
C SER A 74 -0.25 -15.77 22.34
N ARG A 75 0.93 -15.67 21.71
CA ARG A 75 2.22 -15.87 22.38
C ARG A 75 2.92 -14.57 22.72
N GLY A 76 2.20 -13.45 22.71
CA GLY A 76 2.76 -12.14 23.01
C GLY A 76 3.52 -11.49 21.85
N ASN A 77 3.56 -12.10 20.69
CA ASN A 77 4.28 -11.59 19.52
C ASN A 77 3.57 -10.40 18.90
N VAL A 78 4.36 -9.50 18.34
CA VAL A 78 3.83 -8.34 17.61
C VAL A 78 3.34 -8.81 16.23
N LYS A 79 2.09 -8.45 15.89
CA LYS A 79 1.46 -8.86 14.63
C LYS A 79 1.27 -7.71 13.63
N ALA A 80 1.58 -6.49 14.04
CA ALA A 80 1.41 -5.33 13.17
C ALA A 80 2.70 -4.53 13.12
N HIS A 81 3.06 -4.11 11.92
CA HIS A 81 4.27 -3.33 11.67
C HIS A 81 3.93 -2.16 10.77
N ALA A 82 4.65 -1.05 10.92
CA ALA A 82 4.53 0.09 10.03
C ALA A 82 5.89 0.39 9.43
N VAL A 83 5.93 0.55 8.11
CA VAL A 83 7.12 1.02 7.40
C VAL A 83 6.80 2.40 6.87
N VAL A 84 7.54 3.41 7.34
CA VAL A 84 7.35 4.79 6.90
C VAL A 84 8.40 5.08 5.84
N LEU A 85 7.92 5.45 4.66
CA LEU A 85 8.78 5.65 3.50
C LEU A 85 9.16 7.12 3.36
N GLU A 86 10.39 7.34 2.90
CA GLU A 86 10.76 8.66 2.42
C GLU A 86 9.97 8.95 1.13
N ARG A 87 9.47 10.17 1.00
CA ARG A 87 8.72 10.56 -0.18
C ARG A 87 9.62 10.48 -1.42
N ASP A 88 9.06 9.95 -2.50
CA ASP A 88 9.70 9.88 -3.82
C ASP A 88 10.97 9.02 -3.88
N LYS A 89 11.16 8.11 -2.94
CA LYS A 89 12.37 7.28 -2.90
C LYS A 89 12.22 5.87 -3.48
N GLY A 90 11.01 5.36 -3.60
CA GLY A 90 10.82 3.97 -4.02
C GLY A 90 11.06 2.99 -2.89
N TRP A 91 10.95 1.69 -3.19
CA TRP A 91 10.84 0.65 -2.17
C TRP A 91 11.98 -0.38 -2.16
N ASN A 92 12.90 -0.31 -3.12
CA ASN A 92 13.90 -1.36 -3.27
C ASN A 92 14.96 -1.39 -2.15
N SER A 93 15.16 -0.26 -1.47
CA SER A 93 16.15 -0.17 -0.41
C SER A 93 15.62 -0.54 0.97
N ILE A 94 14.35 -0.92 1.06
CA ILE A 94 13.71 -1.24 2.34
C ILE A 94 13.96 -2.70 2.70
N ASP A 95 14.29 -2.95 3.95
CA ASP A 95 14.41 -4.32 4.46
C ASP A 95 13.00 -4.86 4.80
N TRP A 96 12.36 -5.39 3.80
CA TRP A 96 11.00 -5.92 3.96
C TRP A 96 10.94 -7.17 4.84
N GLU A 97 12.02 -7.92 4.90
CA GLU A 97 12.05 -9.12 5.74
C GLU A 97 11.90 -8.78 7.22
N SER A 98 12.37 -7.60 7.63
CA SER A 98 12.28 -7.18 9.02
C SER A 98 10.84 -7.04 9.51
N VAL A 99 9.88 -6.87 8.61
CA VAL A 99 8.46 -6.76 8.95
C VAL A 99 7.65 -7.97 8.47
N GLY A 100 8.32 -9.05 8.10
CA GLY A 100 7.64 -10.28 7.72
C GLY A 100 7.29 -10.40 6.25
N LEU A 101 7.87 -9.58 5.41
CA LEU A 101 7.66 -9.63 3.96
C LEU A 101 8.94 -10.08 3.20
#